data_a8efb7bde0337d7ae79480ce24e3a6d7
#
_entry.id   a8efb7bde0337d7ae79480ce24e3a6d7
#
_cell.length_a   1.000
_cell.length_b   1.000
_cell.length_c   1.000
_cell.angle_alpha   90.00
_cell.angle_beta   90.00
_cell.angle_gamma   90.00
#
_symmetry.space_group_name_H-M   'P 1'
#
loop_
_entity.id
_entity.type
_entity.pdbx_description
1 polymer ?
#
loop_
_entity_poly.entity_id
_entity_poly.type
_entity_poly.pdbx_seq_one_letter_code
_entity_poly.pdbx_strand_id
1 'polypeptide(L)'
;NGMTDSDESTLNINYRGTWTDFVIDRRYQDPVIMTWDYPVVYDKDGQNKIRYLRTKLTYPAEDSDQPFGGVDTENKLDLFIYNETEEEVANTTGVGDDNRNAGDCQSDDRCVWLVIGGSTVRGFEPGTWTVDLQNEKTHNTEVKSLIIELQYR
;
A
#
# COMPACT_ATOMS: atom_id res chain seq x y z
N ASN A 1 -17.75 -30.60 -10.67
CA ASN A 1 -17.22 -30.02 -10.24
C ASN A 1 -16.71 -29.44 -10.22
N GLY A 2 -16.97 -29.83 -10.46
CA GLY A 2 -16.36 -29.26 -10.03
C GLY A 2 -15.81 -28.82 -9.89
N MET A 3 -16.16 -29.28 -9.98
CA MET A 3 -15.52 -28.97 -9.54
C MET A 3 -14.97 -28.65 -9.26
N THR A 4 -15.26 -29.10 -9.46
CA THR A 4 -14.65 -28.86 -8.93
C THR A 4 -14.05 -28.37 -8.65
N ASP A 5 -14.22 -28.84 -8.79
CA ASP A 5 -13.50 -28.36 -8.26
C ASP A 5 -12.84 -27.88 -7.76
N SER A 6 -12.98 -28.29 -7.90
CA SER A 6 -12.32 -27.82 -7.20
C SER A 6 -11.62 -27.38 -6.70
N ASP A 7 -11.72 -27.87 -6.88
CA ASP A 7 -11.08 -27.42 -6.28
C ASP A 7 -10.37 -26.77 -6.02
N GLU A 8 -10.50 -27.14 -6.10
CA GLU A 8 -9.89 -26.60 -5.69
C GLU A 8 -9.17 -25.86 -5.69
N SER A 9 -9.24 -25.95 -6.31
CA SER A 9 -8.17 -25.26 -6.07
C SER A 9 -8.18 -23.93 -5.54
N THR A 10 -8.48 -23.70 -4.78
CA THR A 10 -8.47 -22.55 -3.93
C THR A 10 -7.14 -22.23 -3.33
N LEU A 11 -6.19 -23.03 -3.60
CA LEU A 11 -4.80 -22.81 -3.21
C LEU A 11 -4.23 -21.72 -4.12
N ASN A 12 -3.49 -20.79 -3.66
CA ASN A 12 -2.86 -19.73 -4.46
C ASN A 12 -3.83 -18.65 -4.95
N ILE A 13 -4.87 -18.38 -4.18
CA ILE A 13 -5.73 -17.25 -4.46
C ILE A 13 -4.92 -15.98 -4.13
N ASN A 14 -4.87 -15.08 -5.10
CA ASN A 14 -4.21 -13.81 -4.92
C ASN A 14 -5.24 -12.70 -4.90
N TYR A 15 -4.98 -11.69 -4.11
CA TYR A 15 -5.75 -10.46 -4.15
C TYR A 15 -4.86 -9.37 -4.71
N ARG A 16 -5.42 -8.55 -5.60
CA ARG A 16 -4.73 -7.38 -6.10
C ARG A 16 -5.72 -6.25 -6.30
N GLY A 17 -5.50 -5.15 -5.64
CA GLY A 17 -6.22 -3.91 -5.88
C GLY A 17 -5.28 -2.88 -6.46
N THR A 18 -5.76 -2.13 -7.45
CA THR A 18 -4.97 -1.10 -8.11
C THR A 18 -5.81 0.16 -8.25
N TRP A 19 -5.26 1.27 -7.80
CA TRP A 19 -5.87 2.58 -7.92
C TRP A 19 -4.86 3.51 -8.58
N THR A 20 -5.29 4.25 -9.58
CA THR A 20 -4.40 5.10 -10.37
C THR A 20 -4.95 6.51 -10.51
N ASP A 21 -4.03 7.46 -10.71
CA ASP A 21 -4.36 8.83 -11.10
C ASP A 21 -5.38 9.50 -10.18
N PHE A 22 -5.04 9.57 -8.91
CA PHE A 22 -5.86 10.27 -7.95
C PHE A 22 -5.03 11.30 -7.17
N VAL A 23 -5.70 12.21 -6.48
CA VAL A 23 -5.04 13.26 -5.71
C VAL A 23 -5.35 13.07 -4.24
N ILE A 24 -4.33 13.18 -3.39
CA ILE A 24 -4.53 13.32 -1.96
C ILE A 24 -4.34 14.79 -1.60
N ASP A 25 -5.35 15.36 -0.92
CA ASP A 25 -5.37 16.77 -0.61
C ASP A 25 -4.31 17.13 0.43
N ARG A 26 -4.00 18.42 0.44
CA ARG A 26 -3.04 18.97 1.36
C ARG A 26 -3.54 18.93 2.80
N ARG A 27 -2.59 18.93 3.72
CA ARG A 27 -2.87 19.10 5.12
C ARG A 27 -3.45 20.49 5.37
N TYR A 28 -4.43 20.54 6.27
CA TYR A 28 -4.95 21.79 6.78
C TYR A 28 -4.48 22.01 8.21
N GLN A 29 -5.21 21.52 9.19
CA GLN A 29 -4.78 21.48 10.58
C GLN A 29 -4.18 20.13 10.89
N ASP A 30 -4.81 19.08 10.34
CA ASP A 30 -4.39 17.71 10.50
C ASP A 30 -4.01 17.11 9.16
N PRO A 31 -3.13 16.11 9.16
CA PRO A 31 -2.81 15.38 7.93
C PRO A 31 -4.07 14.81 7.28
N VAL A 32 -4.09 14.78 5.96
CA VAL A 32 -5.17 14.15 5.23
C VAL A 32 -4.88 12.67 5.09
N ILE A 33 -5.89 11.84 5.35
CA ILE A 33 -5.77 10.39 5.28
C ILE A 33 -6.83 9.86 4.33
N MET A 34 -6.38 9.03 3.39
CA MET A 34 -7.26 8.24 2.53
C MET A 34 -7.11 6.78 2.93
N THR A 35 -8.22 6.06 2.97
CA THR A 35 -8.24 4.68 3.47
C THR A 35 -8.82 3.74 2.44
N TRP A 36 -8.18 2.59 2.28
CA TRP A 36 -8.68 1.48 1.46
C TRP A 36 -8.77 0.23 2.31
N ASP A 37 -9.86 -0.51 2.11
CA ASP A 37 -10.06 -1.79 2.78
C ASP A 37 -9.76 -2.92 1.83
N TYR A 38 -9.27 -4.03 2.37
CA TYR A 38 -9.02 -5.23 1.57
C TYR A 38 -9.09 -6.46 2.46
N PRO A 39 -9.46 -7.61 1.86
CA PRO A 39 -9.62 -8.83 2.63
C PRO A 39 -8.28 -9.50 2.88
N VAL A 40 -7.99 -9.84 4.12
CA VAL A 40 -6.86 -10.68 4.47
C VAL A 40 -7.43 -11.96 5.06
N VAL A 41 -7.47 -13.00 4.24
CA VAL A 41 -8.03 -14.29 4.60
C VAL A 41 -6.91 -15.31 4.57
N TYR A 42 -6.73 -16.04 5.65
CA TYR A 42 -5.79 -17.13 5.68
C TYR A 42 -6.25 -18.16 6.70
N ASP A 43 -5.77 -19.36 6.52
CA ASP A 43 -6.04 -20.48 7.41
C ASP A 43 -4.78 -20.72 8.25
N LYS A 44 -4.90 -20.55 9.55
CA LYS A 44 -3.75 -20.69 10.45
C LYS A 44 -3.15 -22.10 10.40
N ASP A 45 -4.00 -23.08 10.21
CA ASP A 45 -3.58 -24.49 10.25
C ASP A 45 -3.62 -25.16 8.87
N GLY A 46 -4.07 -24.40 7.87
CA GLY A 46 -4.35 -24.98 6.58
C GLY A 46 -3.30 -24.71 5.53
N GLN A 47 -3.75 -24.82 4.29
CA GLN A 47 -2.88 -24.77 3.12
C GLN A 47 -2.88 -23.41 2.44
N ASN A 48 -3.88 -22.56 2.74
CA ASN A 48 -3.96 -21.21 2.18
C ASN A 48 -3.11 -20.26 3.02
N LYS A 49 -1.82 -20.35 2.85
CA LYS A 49 -0.90 -19.54 3.64
C LYS A 49 -0.48 -18.31 2.85
N ILE A 50 -0.60 -17.17 3.48
CA ILE A 50 -0.10 -15.94 2.89
C ILE A 50 1.41 -16.01 2.81
N ARG A 51 1.92 -15.78 1.63
CA ARG A 51 3.35 -15.70 1.37
C ARG A 51 3.88 -14.31 1.70
N TYR A 52 3.15 -13.29 1.28
CA TYR A 52 3.47 -11.90 1.62
C TYR A 52 2.28 -10.99 1.33
N LEU A 53 2.29 -9.84 2.00
CA LEU A 53 1.46 -8.68 1.69
C LEU A 53 2.39 -7.61 1.16
N ARG A 54 2.05 -7.04 0.01
CA ARG A 54 2.89 -6.01 -0.60
C ARG A 54 2.05 -4.81 -1.00
N THR A 55 2.52 -3.62 -0.66
CA THR A 55 1.90 -2.37 -1.05
C THR A 55 2.93 -1.54 -1.80
N LYS A 56 2.57 -1.05 -2.98
CA LYS A 56 3.44 -0.21 -3.78
C LYS A 56 2.73 1.10 -4.07
N LEU A 57 3.38 2.20 -3.72
CA LEU A 57 2.88 3.55 -3.94
C LEU A 57 3.85 4.28 -4.85
N THR A 58 3.32 4.92 -5.89
CA THR A 58 4.13 5.69 -6.83
C THR A 58 3.55 7.09 -6.96
N TYR A 59 4.38 8.09 -6.76
CA TYR A 59 3.98 9.49 -6.89
C TYR A 59 5.20 10.33 -7.29
N PRO A 60 4.99 11.53 -7.89
CA PRO A 60 6.12 12.40 -8.23
C PRO A 60 6.90 12.80 -6.99
N ALA A 61 8.22 12.74 -7.06
CA ALA A 61 9.07 13.11 -5.93
C ALA A 61 8.94 14.60 -5.59
N GLU A 62 8.73 15.42 -6.60
CA GLU A 62 8.59 16.86 -6.44
C GLU A 62 7.45 17.36 -7.30
N ASP A 63 6.80 18.41 -6.83
CA ASP A 63 5.76 19.08 -7.59
C ASP A 63 6.40 20.25 -8.32
N SER A 64 6.56 20.12 -9.63
CA SER A 64 7.25 21.11 -10.45
C SER A 64 6.34 22.24 -10.95
N ASP A 65 5.04 22.13 -10.74
CA ASP A 65 4.07 23.11 -11.25
C ASP A 65 3.79 24.20 -10.23
N GLN A 66 4.82 24.97 -9.87
CA GLN A 66 4.64 26.11 -8.99
C GLN A 66 4.25 27.32 -9.82
N PRO A 67 3.08 27.95 -9.54
CA PRO A 67 2.54 29.00 -10.41
C PRO A 67 3.40 30.27 -10.50
N PHE A 68 4.37 30.43 -9.65
CA PHE A 68 5.21 31.63 -9.65
C PHE A 68 6.69 31.29 -9.83
N GLY A 69 6.99 30.17 -10.46
CA GLY A 69 8.37 29.78 -10.69
C GLY A 69 9.16 29.54 -9.42
N GLY A 70 8.47 29.18 -8.37
CA GLY A 70 9.09 28.91 -7.08
C GLY A 70 9.93 27.66 -7.06
N VAL A 71 10.47 27.37 -5.90
CA VAL A 71 11.26 26.17 -5.67
C VAL A 71 10.34 24.94 -5.78
N ASP A 72 10.84 23.90 -6.41
CA ASP A 72 10.13 22.63 -6.47
C ASP A 72 9.77 22.17 -5.06
N THR A 73 8.56 21.67 -4.90
CA THR A 73 8.04 21.26 -3.62
C THR A 73 8.13 19.74 -3.49
N GLU A 74 8.85 19.31 -2.49
CA GLU A 74 9.01 17.90 -2.22
C GLU A 74 7.71 17.27 -1.74
N ASN A 75 7.34 16.16 -2.35
CA ASN A 75 6.20 15.36 -1.91
C ASN A 75 6.66 14.27 -0.96
N LYS A 76 5.85 14.01 0.05
CA LYS A 76 6.13 12.96 1.02
C LYS A 76 4.82 12.36 1.49
N LEU A 77 4.59 11.12 1.12
CA LEU A 77 3.41 10.37 1.53
C LEU A 77 3.84 9.15 2.33
N ASP A 78 3.06 8.82 3.35
CA ASP A 78 3.33 7.64 4.17
C ASP A 78 2.16 6.68 4.12
N LEU A 79 2.47 5.39 4.26
CA LEU A 79 1.51 4.32 4.32
C LEU A 79 1.50 3.70 5.71
N PHE A 80 0.31 3.38 6.17
CA PHE A 80 0.11 2.67 7.44
C PHE A 80 -0.84 1.51 7.18
N ILE A 81 -0.51 0.34 7.67
CA ILE A 81 -1.34 -0.85 7.50
C ILE A 81 -1.86 -1.28 8.87
N TYR A 82 -3.17 -1.49 8.94
CA TYR A 82 -3.85 -1.94 10.17
C TYR A 82 -4.61 -3.22 9.89
N ASN A 83 -4.70 -4.08 10.92
CA ASN A 83 -5.45 -5.31 10.81
C ASN A 83 -6.92 -5.10 11.17
N GLU A 84 -7.68 -6.19 11.25
CA GLU A 84 -9.11 -6.16 11.56
C GLU A 84 -9.42 -5.47 12.90
N THR A 85 -8.53 -5.60 13.88
CA THR A 85 -8.73 -5.02 15.20
C THR A 85 -8.00 -3.68 15.35
N GLU A 86 -7.64 -3.06 14.24
CA GLU A 86 -6.99 -1.75 14.17
C GLU A 86 -5.62 -1.68 14.83
N GLU A 87 -4.94 -2.83 14.91
CA GLU A 87 -3.55 -2.85 15.32
C GLU A 87 -2.67 -2.49 14.12
N GLU A 88 -1.68 -1.67 14.35
CA GLU A 88 -0.74 -1.32 13.28
C GLU A 88 0.17 -2.50 12.96
N VAL A 89 0.15 -2.92 11.72
CA VAL A 89 0.98 -4.03 11.26
C VAL A 89 2.32 -3.52 10.74
N ALA A 90 2.30 -2.41 10.02
CA ALA A 90 3.50 -1.84 9.41
C ALA A 90 3.24 -0.41 8.96
N ASN A 91 4.33 0.33 8.75
CA ASN A 91 4.24 1.68 8.19
C ASN A 91 5.54 2.00 7.44
N THR A 92 5.52 3.10 6.68
CA THR A 92 6.67 3.53 5.89
C THR A 92 7.47 4.66 6.54
N THR A 93 7.06 5.16 7.69
CA THR A 93 7.69 6.34 8.30
C THR A 93 9.14 6.11 8.70
N GLY A 94 9.50 4.88 9.03
CA GLY A 94 10.86 4.53 9.39
C GLY A 94 11.72 4.05 8.24
N VAL A 95 11.11 3.89 7.07
CA VAL A 95 11.84 3.51 5.86
C VAL A 95 12.30 4.80 5.21
N GLY A 96 13.54 4.87 4.79
CA GLY A 96 14.02 6.05 4.07
C GLY A 96 13.08 6.39 2.92
N ASP A 97 13.00 7.66 2.60
CA ASP A 97 12.05 8.23 1.64
C ASP A 97 12.11 7.61 0.27
N ASP A 98 12.92 6.64 0.08
CA ASP A 98 13.31 6.21 -1.24
C ASP A 98 13.60 4.74 -1.27
N ASN A 99 12.56 3.96 -1.30
CA ASN A 99 12.71 2.54 -1.54
C ASN A 99 12.56 2.27 -3.03
N ARG A 100 13.56 2.67 -3.79
CA ARG A 100 13.55 2.54 -5.25
C ARG A 100 13.82 1.12 -5.75
N ASN A 101 13.75 0.16 -4.88
CA ASN A 101 13.95 -1.23 -5.28
C ASN A 101 12.82 -1.78 -6.13
N ALA A 102 11.91 -0.92 -6.50
CA ALA A 102 10.78 -1.27 -7.34
C ALA A 102 11.13 -1.29 -8.82
N GLY A 103 12.31 -1.60 -9.20
CA GLY A 103 12.73 -1.92 -10.58
C GLY A 103 12.19 -1.10 -11.74
N ASP A 104 10.99 -0.60 -11.65
CA ASP A 104 10.31 0.16 -12.70
C ASP A 104 10.03 1.62 -12.29
N CYS A 105 10.67 2.08 -11.23
CA CYS A 105 10.48 3.43 -10.75
C CYS A 105 11.18 4.44 -11.67
N GLN A 106 10.42 5.42 -12.15
CA GLN A 106 10.98 6.47 -12.99
C GLN A 106 11.83 7.40 -12.14
N SER A 107 12.79 8.08 -12.77
CA SER A 107 13.76 8.91 -12.05
C SER A 107 13.13 10.07 -11.28
N ASP A 108 12.00 10.57 -11.76
CA ASP A 108 11.32 11.70 -11.15
C ASP A 108 10.26 11.29 -10.13
N ASP A 109 10.09 10.00 -9.95
CA ASP A 109 9.07 9.45 -9.06
C ASP A 109 9.68 8.91 -7.78
N ARG A 110 8.86 8.86 -6.74
CA ARG A 110 9.10 8.06 -5.56
C ARG A 110 8.27 6.80 -5.66
N CYS A 111 8.91 5.68 -5.40
CA CYS A 111 8.25 4.39 -5.37
C CYS A 111 8.49 3.79 -3.99
N VAL A 112 7.42 3.77 -3.21
CA VAL A 112 7.49 3.30 -1.84
C VAL A 112 6.94 1.89 -1.80
N TRP A 113 7.77 0.94 -1.38
CA TRP A 113 7.37 -0.45 -1.24
C TRP A 113 7.33 -0.83 0.21
N LEU A 114 6.25 -1.46 0.60
CA LEU A 114 6.10 -2.03 1.92
C LEU A 114 5.76 -3.50 1.73
N VAL A 115 6.69 -4.36 2.08
CA VAL A 115 6.53 -5.81 1.93
C VAL A 115 6.55 -6.45 3.31
N ILE A 116 5.50 -7.18 3.61
CA ILE A 116 5.34 -7.87 4.89
C ILE A 116 5.30 -9.37 4.61
N GLY A 117 6.24 -10.08 5.19
CA GLY A 117 6.31 -11.53 5.01
C GLY A 117 5.13 -12.26 5.63
N GLY A 118 4.86 -13.45 5.11
CA GLY A 118 3.70 -14.22 5.54
C GLY A 118 3.70 -14.56 7.02
N SER A 119 4.86 -14.83 7.61
CA SER A 119 4.92 -15.13 9.04
C SER A 119 4.47 -13.95 9.90
N THR A 120 4.82 -12.74 9.50
CA THR A 120 4.39 -11.53 10.19
C THR A 120 2.89 -11.31 10.01
N VAL A 121 2.39 -11.47 8.77
CA VAL A 121 0.96 -11.32 8.51
C VAL A 121 0.15 -12.31 9.35
N ARG A 122 0.60 -13.56 9.44
CA ARG A 122 -0.09 -14.59 10.21
C ARG A 122 -0.06 -14.36 11.72
N GLY A 123 0.77 -13.43 12.18
CA GLY A 123 0.79 -13.04 13.58
C GLY A 123 -0.38 -12.14 13.98
N PHE A 124 -1.14 -11.65 13.00
CA PHE A 124 -2.27 -10.75 13.24
C PHE A 124 -3.58 -11.44 12.85
N GLU A 125 -4.69 -10.96 13.39
CA GLU A 125 -5.99 -11.53 13.08
C GLU A 125 -6.36 -11.29 11.61
N PRO A 126 -6.90 -12.31 10.93
CA PRO A 126 -7.42 -12.14 9.58
C PRO A 126 -8.71 -11.32 9.60
N GLY A 127 -9.12 -10.85 8.45
CA GLY A 127 -10.35 -10.09 8.32
C GLY A 127 -10.19 -8.96 7.34
N THR A 128 -10.90 -7.87 7.57
CA THR A 128 -10.77 -6.67 6.75
C THR A 128 -9.65 -5.82 7.30
N TRP A 129 -8.58 -5.73 6.54
CA TRP A 129 -7.45 -4.87 6.86
C TRP A 129 -7.57 -3.56 6.12
N THR A 130 -6.86 -2.54 6.58
CA THR A 130 -6.88 -1.22 5.95
C THR A 130 -5.48 -0.75 5.63
N VAL A 131 -5.38 0.01 4.53
CA VAL A 131 -4.20 0.80 4.21
C VAL A 131 -4.61 2.26 4.30
N ASP A 132 -3.90 3.02 5.11
CA ASP A 132 -4.06 4.47 5.19
C ASP A 132 -2.91 5.13 4.44
N LEU A 133 -3.26 6.07 3.57
CA LEU A 133 -2.31 6.93 2.88
C LEU A 133 -2.40 8.31 3.50
N GLN A 134 -1.28 8.81 4.01
CA GLN A 134 -1.26 10.06 4.75
C GLN A 134 -0.42 11.10 4.04
N ASN A 135 -0.98 12.31 3.89
CA ASN A 135 -0.27 13.47 3.39
C ASN A 135 -0.14 14.51 4.50
N GLU A 136 1.09 14.75 4.93
CA GLU A 136 1.39 15.75 5.95
C GLU A 136 1.85 17.09 5.34
N LYS A 137 1.94 17.16 4.03
CA LYS A 137 2.41 18.37 3.36
C LYS A 137 1.27 19.39 3.20
N THR A 138 1.65 20.63 3.02
CA THR A 138 0.71 21.74 2.87
C THR A 138 0.32 21.97 1.41
N HIS A 139 0.60 21.02 0.54
CA HIS A 139 0.19 21.02 -0.85
C HIS A 139 -0.37 19.66 -1.24
N ASN A 140 -1.21 19.67 -2.28
CA ASN A 140 -1.80 18.44 -2.79
C ASN A 140 -0.72 17.59 -3.49
N THR A 141 -0.91 16.29 -3.47
CA THR A 141 0.00 15.38 -4.18
C THR A 141 -0.80 14.51 -5.13
N GLU A 142 -0.35 14.47 -6.38
CA GLU A 142 -0.90 13.56 -7.38
C GLU A 142 -0.28 12.20 -7.21
N VAL A 143 -1.12 11.19 -7.03
CA VAL A 143 -0.66 9.80 -6.89
C VAL A 143 -0.83 9.10 -8.23
N LYS A 144 0.24 8.53 -8.73
CA LYS A 144 0.21 7.80 -10.00
C LYS A 144 -0.42 6.43 -9.83
N SER A 145 -0.03 5.72 -8.80
CA SER A 145 -0.61 4.40 -8.53
C SER A 145 -0.44 3.99 -7.08
N LEU A 146 -1.42 3.24 -6.61
CA LEU A 146 -1.34 2.51 -5.35
C LEU A 146 -1.76 1.07 -5.67
N ILE A 147 -0.91 0.12 -5.36
CA ILE A 147 -1.16 -1.29 -5.59
C ILE A 147 -1.07 -2.03 -4.27
N ILE A 148 -2.08 -2.83 -3.97
CA ILE A 148 -2.10 -3.68 -2.80
C ILE A 148 -2.20 -5.12 -3.27
N GLU A 149 -1.25 -5.95 -2.87
CA GLU A 149 -1.22 -7.34 -3.29
C GLU A 149 -1.09 -8.27 -2.10
N LEU A 150 -1.86 -9.35 -2.14
CA LEU A 150 -1.69 -10.49 -1.26
C LEU A 150 -1.31 -11.68 -2.11
N GLN A 151 -0.18 -12.28 -1.81
CA GLN A 151 0.28 -13.46 -2.51
C GLN A 151 0.18 -14.66 -1.59
N TYR A 152 -0.50 -15.70 -2.04
CA TYR A 152 -0.65 -16.94 -1.31
C TYR A 152 0.28 -18.03 -1.87
N ARG A 153 0.60 -18.96 -1.03
CA ARG A 153 1.40 -20.12 -1.46
C ARG A 153 0.55 -21.22 -2.01
#